data_7a7bc31e9ef213ff77a4a60e84376820
#
_entry.id   7a7bc31e9ef213ff77a4a60e84376820
#
_cell.length_a   1.000
_cell.length_b   1.000
_cell.length_c   1.000
_cell.angle_alpha   90.00
_cell.angle_beta   90.00
_cell.angle_gamma   90.00
#
_symmetry.space_group_name_H-M   'P 1'
#
loop_
_entity.id
_entity.type
_entity.pdbx_description
1 polymer ?
#
loop_
_entity_poly.entity_id
_entity_poly.type
_entity_poly.pdbx_seq_one_letter_code
_entity_poly.pdbx_strand_id
1 'polypeptide(L)'
;MKRFTPHDLKSYLDQTSEPPFLLDVREPWEYETCHIDGSTLIPMGQIQSAVESLDKNKETVVICHHGIRSRAVALFLEREGFDNVINLEGGVDRWADEVDPQMQKYR
;
A
#
# COMPACT_ATOMS: atom_id res chain seq x y z
N MET A 1 10.49 7.73 5.63
CA MET A 1 9.38 7.19 4.82
C MET A 1 9.16 8.05 3.60
N LYS A 2 9.15 7.42 2.44
CA LYS A 2 8.78 8.12 1.21
C LYS A 2 7.27 8.17 1.07
N ARG A 3 6.78 9.06 0.23
CA ARG A 3 5.36 9.21 -0.08
C ARG A 3 5.18 9.27 -1.58
N PHE A 4 4.29 8.45 -2.11
CA PHE A 4 3.91 8.48 -3.53
C PHE A 4 2.48 8.98 -3.65
N THR A 5 2.23 9.83 -4.63
CA THR A 5 0.87 10.07 -5.09
C THR A 5 0.45 8.88 -5.96
N PRO A 6 -0.85 8.73 -6.29
CA PRO A 6 -1.26 7.68 -7.23
C PRO A 6 -0.53 7.77 -8.57
N HIS A 7 -0.33 8.96 -9.10
CA HIS A 7 0.43 9.14 -10.35
C HIS A 7 1.88 8.70 -10.20
N ASP A 8 2.52 9.01 -9.07
CA ASP A 8 3.88 8.57 -8.80
C ASP A 8 3.98 7.06 -8.82
N LEU A 9 3.06 6.38 -8.14
CA LEU A 9 3.05 4.92 -8.08
C LEU A 9 2.79 4.33 -9.47
N LYS A 10 1.81 4.87 -10.19
CA LYS A 10 1.49 4.37 -11.54
C LYS A 10 2.70 4.48 -12.45
N SER A 11 3.36 5.64 -12.49
CA SER A 11 4.56 5.83 -13.29
C SER A 11 5.67 4.88 -12.89
N TYR A 12 5.87 4.69 -11.59
CA TYR A 12 6.89 3.81 -11.08
C TYR A 12 6.63 2.35 -11.50
N LEU A 13 5.39 1.89 -11.35
CA LEU A 13 5.01 0.53 -11.74
C LEU A 13 5.18 0.30 -13.25
N ASP A 14 4.90 1.32 -14.06
CA ASP A 14 5.02 1.22 -15.51
C ASP A 14 6.47 1.15 -15.98
N GLN A 15 7.41 1.67 -15.19
CA GLN A 15 8.81 1.82 -15.61
C GLN A 15 9.77 0.83 -14.97
N THR A 16 9.41 0.27 -13.81
CA THR A 16 10.33 -0.61 -13.09
C THR A 16 10.28 -2.04 -13.62
N SER A 17 11.43 -2.70 -13.65
CA SER A 17 11.51 -4.13 -13.96
C SER A 17 11.35 -4.97 -12.68
N GLU A 18 11.48 -4.37 -11.52
CA GLU A 18 11.32 -5.03 -10.23
C GLU A 18 10.26 -4.32 -9.41
N PRO A 19 8.98 -4.73 -9.54
CA PRO A 19 7.91 -4.04 -8.83
C PRO A 19 8.08 -4.17 -7.31
N PRO A 20 7.70 -3.12 -6.56
CA PRO A 20 7.75 -3.17 -5.12
C PRO A 20 6.68 -4.13 -4.58
N PHE A 21 6.80 -4.49 -3.32
CA PHE A 21 5.74 -5.22 -2.63
C PHE A 21 4.62 -4.22 -2.33
N LEU A 22 3.43 -4.48 -2.87
CA LEU A 22 2.25 -3.64 -2.62
C LEU A 22 1.47 -4.24 -1.46
N LEU A 23 1.53 -3.61 -0.30
CA LEU A 23 0.95 -4.11 0.94
C LEU A 23 -0.32 -3.35 1.28
N ASP A 24 -1.47 -4.00 1.14
CA ASP A 24 -2.76 -3.41 1.48
C ASP A 24 -3.11 -3.80 2.92
N VAL A 25 -3.35 -2.79 3.77
CA VAL A 25 -3.57 -3.01 5.19
C VAL A 25 -5.00 -2.77 5.63
N ARG A 26 -5.93 -2.75 4.67
CA ARG A 26 -7.35 -2.56 4.94
C ARG A 26 -8.00 -3.84 5.46
N GLU A 27 -9.29 -3.77 5.71
CA GLU A 27 -10.08 -4.94 6.10
C GLU A 27 -10.43 -5.80 4.87
N PRO A 28 -10.69 -7.10 5.06
CA PRO A 28 -11.01 -7.98 3.93
C PRO A 28 -12.16 -7.50 3.06
N TRP A 29 -13.24 -6.93 3.65
CA TRP A 29 -14.37 -6.46 2.86
C TRP A 29 -14.00 -5.27 1.97
N GLU A 30 -13.07 -4.43 2.44
CA GLU A 30 -12.58 -3.31 1.64
C GLU A 30 -11.79 -3.82 0.43
N TYR A 31 -10.91 -4.78 0.66
CA TYR A 31 -10.09 -5.37 -0.39
C TYR A 31 -10.94 -6.09 -1.44
N GLU A 32 -11.99 -6.78 -1.00
CA GLU A 32 -12.92 -7.44 -1.93
C GLU A 32 -13.70 -6.44 -2.77
N THR A 33 -14.02 -5.27 -2.20
CA THR A 33 -14.75 -4.23 -2.92
C THR A 33 -13.91 -3.67 -4.06
N CYS A 34 -12.65 -3.39 -3.80
CA CYS A 34 -11.71 -2.92 -4.81
C CYS A 34 -10.29 -3.05 -4.26
N HIS A 35 -9.31 -3.25 -5.13
CA HIS A 35 -7.91 -3.22 -4.74
C HIS A 35 -7.04 -2.99 -5.97
N ILE A 36 -5.80 -2.58 -5.74
CA ILE A 36 -4.84 -2.38 -6.81
C ILE A 36 -4.30 -3.75 -7.22
N ASP A 37 -4.27 -4.02 -8.52
CA ASP A 37 -3.74 -5.29 -9.06
C ASP A 37 -2.33 -5.53 -8.56
N GLY A 38 -2.07 -6.76 -8.12
CA GLY A 38 -0.76 -7.15 -7.62
C GLY A 38 -0.54 -6.85 -6.15
N SER A 39 -1.50 -6.24 -5.47
CA SER A 39 -1.38 -5.99 -4.03
C SER A 39 -1.70 -7.25 -3.22
N THR A 40 -1.11 -7.32 -2.03
CA THR A 40 -1.34 -8.41 -1.08
C THR A 40 -2.00 -7.83 0.16
N LEU A 41 -3.08 -8.46 0.61
CA LEU A 41 -3.80 -8.03 1.80
C LEU A 41 -3.19 -8.63 3.06
N ILE A 42 -2.78 -7.75 3.98
CA ILE A 42 -2.48 -8.13 5.35
C ILE A 42 -3.14 -7.05 6.21
N PRO A 43 -4.30 -7.33 6.79
CA PRO A 43 -5.00 -6.31 7.57
C PRO A 43 -4.14 -5.70 8.66
N MET A 44 -4.34 -4.42 8.93
CA MET A 44 -3.55 -3.68 9.90
C MET A 44 -3.41 -4.40 11.23
N GLY A 45 -4.49 -5.04 11.71
CA GLY A 45 -4.46 -5.78 12.98
C GLY A 45 -3.59 -7.03 12.96
N GLN A 46 -3.14 -7.48 11.79
CA GLN A 46 -2.32 -8.68 11.64
C GLN A 46 -0.87 -8.37 11.30
N ILE A 47 -0.53 -7.09 11.09
CA ILE A 47 0.81 -6.71 10.65
C ILE A 47 1.87 -7.12 11.68
N GLN A 48 1.59 -6.91 12.96
CA GLN A 48 2.58 -7.19 14.01
C GLN A 48 2.97 -8.67 14.03
N SER A 49 2.03 -9.57 13.78
CA SER A 49 2.34 -11.01 13.73
C SER A 49 2.93 -11.44 12.39
N ALA A 50 2.71 -10.67 11.33
CA ALA A 50 3.21 -11.01 9.99
C ALA A 50 4.60 -10.46 9.70
N VAL A 51 5.05 -9.43 10.45
CA VAL A 51 6.25 -8.66 10.11
C VAL A 51 7.51 -9.51 9.99
N GLU A 52 7.62 -10.56 10.80
CA GLU A 52 8.81 -11.42 10.78
C GLU A 52 8.93 -12.24 9.48
N SER A 53 7.82 -12.49 8.78
CA SER A 53 7.83 -13.24 7.53
C SER A 53 7.98 -12.35 6.29
N LEU A 54 8.03 -11.04 6.46
CA LEU A 54 8.16 -10.11 5.35
C LEU A 54 9.63 -9.77 5.09
N ASP A 55 9.94 -9.47 3.84
CA ASP A 55 11.30 -9.11 3.44
C ASP A 55 11.56 -7.64 3.75
N LYS A 56 12.37 -7.36 4.76
CA LYS A 56 12.67 -6.01 5.23
C LYS A 56 13.52 -5.21 4.25
N ASN A 57 14.17 -5.87 3.31
CA ASN A 57 14.98 -5.22 2.29
C ASN A 57 14.19 -4.93 1.02
N LYS A 58 12.99 -5.47 0.91
CA LYS A 58 12.14 -5.26 -0.25
C LYS A 58 11.44 -3.91 -0.16
N GLU A 59 11.51 -3.14 -1.24
CA GLU A 59 10.75 -1.90 -1.34
C GLU A 59 9.27 -2.19 -1.16
N THR A 60 8.62 -1.50 -0.24
CA THR A 60 7.24 -1.80 0.18
C THR A 60 6.39 -0.54 0.11
N VAL A 61 5.32 -0.60 -0.67
CA VAL A 61 4.31 0.46 -0.74
C VAL A 61 3.13 0.05 0.12
N VAL A 62 2.78 0.86 1.10
CA VAL A 62 1.68 0.56 2.03
C VAL A 62 0.43 1.30 1.59
N ILE A 63 -0.68 0.59 1.50
CA ILE A 63 -1.92 1.05 0.89
C ILE A 63 -3.09 0.90 1.87
N CYS A 64 -3.91 1.95 2.00
CA CYS A 64 -5.18 1.87 2.70
C CYS A 64 -6.25 2.67 1.95
N HIS A 65 -7.36 3.03 2.61
CA HIS A 65 -8.45 3.75 1.93
C HIS A 65 -8.05 5.19 1.59
N HIS A 66 -7.53 5.94 2.57
CA HIS A 66 -7.20 7.37 2.42
C HIS A 66 -5.75 7.72 2.74
N GLY A 67 -4.92 6.76 3.09
CA GLY A 67 -3.51 7.02 3.40
C GLY A 67 -3.18 7.19 4.88
N ILE A 68 -4.16 7.12 5.77
CA ILE A 68 -3.97 7.34 7.22
C ILE A 68 -3.51 6.07 7.93
N ARG A 69 -4.24 4.96 7.78
CA ARG A 69 -3.85 3.68 8.37
C ARG A 69 -2.51 3.20 7.81
N SER A 70 -2.32 3.39 6.50
CA SER A 70 -1.08 2.99 5.83
C SER A 70 0.12 3.78 6.34
N ARG A 71 -0.06 5.06 6.65
CA ARG A 71 1.02 5.86 7.22
C ARG A 71 1.45 5.32 8.57
N ALA A 72 0.49 4.95 9.42
CA ALA A 72 0.79 4.37 10.73
C ALA A 72 1.55 3.04 10.58
N VAL A 73 1.11 2.18 9.65
CA VAL A 73 1.79 0.91 9.38
C VAL A 73 3.19 1.16 8.83
N ALA A 74 3.35 2.12 7.90
CA ALA A 74 4.66 2.45 7.35
C ALA A 74 5.65 2.85 8.44
N LEU A 75 5.22 3.68 9.39
CA LEU A 75 6.07 4.07 10.51
C LEU A 75 6.44 2.87 11.38
N PHE A 76 5.49 1.96 11.62
CA PHE A 76 5.76 0.74 12.35
C PHE A 76 6.80 -0.13 11.63
N LEU A 77 6.66 -0.31 10.32
CA LEU A 77 7.60 -1.12 9.54
C LEU A 77 9.00 -0.52 9.58
N GLU A 78 9.13 0.81 9.51
CA GLU A 78 10.43 1.45 9.63
C GLU A 78 11.08 1.17 10.98
N ARG A 79 10.30 1.19 12.05
CA ARG A 79 10.82 0.85 13.39
C ARG A 79 11.24 -0.60 13.49
N GLU A 80 10.63 -1.48 12.67
CA GLU A 80 10.98 -2.90 12.64
C GLU A 80 12.15 -3.20 11.69
N GLY A 81 12.79 -2.17 11.13
CA GLY A 81 13.98 -2.35 10.33
C GLY A 81 13.77 -2.40 8.82
N PHE A 82 12.59 -2.05 8.34
CA PHE A 82 12.34 -1.97 6.90
C PHE A 82 13.08 -0.76 6.33
N ASP A 83 13.87 -0.99 5.28
CA ASP A 83 14.75 0.04 4.71
C ASP A 83 14.06 0.99 3.75
N ASN A 84 12.98 0.57 3.12
CA ASN A 84 12.46 1.28 1.96
C ASN A 84 10.94 1.21 1.95
N VAL A 85 10.32 2.05 2.76
CA VAL A 85 8.87 2.07 2.94
C VAL A 85 8.28 3.33 2.33
N ILE A 86 7.20 3.15 1.57
CA ILE A 86 6.52 4.20 0.84
C ILE A 86 5.05 4.18 1.23
N ASN A 87 4.49 5.34 1.59
CA ASN A 87 3.06 5.45 1.83
C ASN A 87 2.37 5.93 0.55
N LEU A 88 1.28 5.26 0.16
CA LEU A 88 0.45 5.75 -0.95
C LEU A 88 -0.50 6.83 -0.43
N GLU A 89 -0.19 8.07 -0.75
CA GLU A 89 -0.96 9.23 -0.31
C GLU A 89 -2.35 9.20 -0.93
N GLY A 90 -3.37 9.41 -0.10
CA GLY A 90 -4.76 9.36 -0.54
C GLY A 90 -5.32 7.97 -0.73
N GLY A 91 -4.49 6.93 -0.67
CA GLY A 91 -4.92 5.53 -0.73
C GLY A 91 -5.66 5.16 -1.99
N VAL A 92 -6.46 4.08 -1.89
CA VAL A 92 -7.23 3.59 -3.06
C VAL A 92 -8.31 4.58 -3.48
N ASP A 93 -8.81 5.41 -2.57
CA ASP A 93 -9.81 6.42 -2.91
C ASP A 93 -9.25 7.40 -3.95
N ARG A 94 -8.06 7.91 -3.72
CA ARG A 94 -7.41 8.81 -4.64
C ARG A 94 -6.91 8.08 -5.89
N TRP A 95 -6.47 6.83 -5.75
CA TRP A 95 -6.09 5.99 -6.89
C TRP A 95 -7.26 5.84 -7.86
N ALA A 96 -8.46 5.61 -7.34
CA ALA A 96 -9.66 5.50 -8.18
C ALA A 96 -9.93 6.79 -8.96
N ASP A 97 -9.74 7.95 -8.32
CA ASP A 97 -10.00 9.23 -8.97
C ASP A 97 -8.95 9.57 -10.05
N GLU A 98 -7.70 9.23 -9.80
CA GLU A 98 -6.58 9.74 -10.62
C GLU A 98 -6.02 8.73 -11.60
N VAL A 99 -6.12 7.43 -11.30
CA VAL A 99 -5.47 6.38 -12.10
C VAL A 99 -6.47 5.39 -12.68
N ASP A 100 -7.43 4.93 -11.88
CA ASP A 100 -8.38 3.90 -12.30
C ASP A 100 -9.82 4.34 -12.05
N PRO A 101 -10.40 5.13 -12.95
CA PRO A 101 -11.77 5.62 -12.75
C PRO A 101 -12.84 4.53 -12.76
N GLN A 102 -12.50 3.31 -13.16
CA GLN A 102 -13.44 2.18 -13.13
C GLN A 102 -13.43 1.44 -11.80
N MET A 103 -12.48 1.73 -10.92
CA MET A 103 -12.42 1.13 -9.60
C MET A 103 -13.65 1.53 -8.78
N GLN A 104 -14.29 0.55 -8.15
CA GLN A 104 -15.45 0.83 -7.31
C GLN A 104 -15.03 1.60 -6.08
N LYS A 105 -15.68 2.74 -5.84
CA LYS A 105 -15.42 3.53 -4.63
C LYS A 105 -16.37 3.13 -3.51
N TYR A 106 -15.93 3.36 -2.28
CA TYR A 106 -16.73 3.08 -1.09
C TYR A 106 -16.41 4.11 -0.02
N ARG A 107 -17.20 4.10 1.02
CA ARG A 107 -17.00 5.02 2.13
C ARG A 107 -16.44 4.32 3.35
#